data_2227483eac93a4f97b5d524ffb487726
#
_entry.id   2227483eac93a4f97b5d524ffb487726
#
_cell.length_a   1.000
_cell.length_b   1.000
_cell.length_c   1.000
_cell.angle_alpha   90.00
_cell.angle_beta   90.00
_cell.angle_gamma   90.00
#
_symmetry.space_group_name_H-M   'P 1'
#
loop_
_entity.id
_entity.type
_entity.pdbx_description
1 polymer ?
#
loop_
_entity_poly.entity_id
_entity_poly.type
_entity_poly.pdbx_seq_one_letter_code
_entity_poly.pdbx_strand_id
1 'polypeptide(L)'
;MFIMLLILLCITLGCQNQHNKHFMEAEQTMVGYVILKRENQAILIPNEKADVKDYKNLSEKEIIEKYRSDIVILGLSQLNNKDDLSKGQKIRIWYKKLNESSPPKTNISKFESI
;
A
#
# COMPACT_ATOMS: atom_id res chain seq x y z
N MET A 1 -46.71 26.45 9.56
CA MET A 1 -46.50 25.05 9.93
C MET A 1 -45.98 24.19 8.80
N PHE A 2 -46.58 24.22 7.64
CA PHE A 2 -46.14 23.41 6.53
C PHE A 2 -44.71 23.70 6.07
N ILE A 3 -44.32 24.94 6.09
CA ILE A 3 -42.98 25.37 5.65
C ILE A 3 -41.90 24.85 6.57
N MET A 4 -42.15 24.81 7.85
CA MET A 4 -41.21 24.30 8.84
C MET A 4 -40.99 22.79 8.69
N LEU A 5 -42.03 22.05 8.37
CA LEU A 5 -41.95 20.63 8.17
C LEU A 5 -41.12 20.28 6.93
N LEU A 6 -41.28 21.03 5.86
CA LEU A 6 -40.49 20.87 4.64
C LEU A 6 -39.02 21.14 4.85
N ILE A 7 -38.68 22.14 5.62
CA ILE A 7 -37.29 22.50 5.94
C ILE A 7 -36.64 21.39 6.76
N LEU A 8 -37.36 20.82 7.69
CA LEU A 8 -36.83 19.72 8.50
C LEU A 8 -36.53 18.48 7.65
N LEU A 9 -37.38 18.19 6.69
CA LEU A 9 -37.17 17.07 5.78
C LEU A 9 -35.91 17.25 4.92
N CYS A 10 -35.70 18.46 4.43
CA CYS A 10 -34.52 18.75 3.61
C CYS A 10 -33.21 18.61 4.39
N ILE A 11 -33.20 18.98 5.64
CA ILE A 11 -32.00 18.89 6.49
C ILE A 11 -31.63 17.45 6.77
N THR A 12 -32.60 16.59 7.04
CA THR A 12 -32.32 15.17 7.30
C THR A 12 -31.78 14.45 6.08
N LEU A 13 -32.28 14.74 4.90
CA LEU A 13 -31.80 14.14 3.67
C LEU A 13 -30.38 14.58 3.35
N GLY A 14 -30.04 15.84 3.58
CA GLY A 14 -28.67 16.35 3.35
C GLY A 14 -27.63 15.70 4.23
N CYS A 15 -27.94 15.47 5.49
CA CYS A 15 -27.00 14.86 6.41
C CYS A 15 -26.68 13.41 6.09
N GLN A 16 -27.64 12.64 5.60
CA GLN A 16 -27.43 11.24 5.30
C GLN A 16 -26.51 11.03 4.09
N ASN A 17 -26.58 11.89 3.11
CA ASN A 17 -25.77 11.76 1.91
C ASN A 17 -24.29 12.02 2.14
N GLN A 18 -23.93 12.76 3.16
CA GLN A 18 -22.55 13.08 3.47
C GLN A 18 -21.81 11.93 4.14
N HIS A 19 -22.48 11.09 4.88
CA HIS A 19 -21.84 10.00 5.60
C HIS A 19 -21.26 8.93 4.68
N ASN A 20 -21.89 8.66 3.56
CA ASN A 20 -21.47 7.58 2.68
C ASN A 20 -20.15 7.85 1.96
N LYS A 21 -19.71 9.09 1.93
CA LYS A 21 -18.46 9.47 1.24
C LYS A 21 -17.21 9.24 2.06
N HIS A 22 -17.34 9.02 3.34
CA HIS A 22 -16.19 8.92 4.25
C HIS A 22 -15.61 7.53 4.40
N PHE A 23 -16.24 6.53 3.78
CA PHE A 23 -15.80 5.16 3.89
C PHE A 23 -14.80 4.73 2.82
N MET A 24 -14.49 5.59 1.87
CA MET A 24 -13.45 5.32 0.90
C MET A 24 -12.10 5.63 1.51
N GLU A 25 -11.27 4.60 1.64
CA GLU A 25 -9.91 4.77 2.14
C GLU A 25 -9.09 5.60 1.16
N ALA A 26 -8.41 6.60 1.68
CA ALA A 26 -7.49 7.41 0.89
C ALA A 26 -6.23 6.59 0.57
N GLU A 27 -5.71 6.75 -0.64
CA GLU A 27 -4.43 6.14 -0.99
C GLU A 27 -3.30 6.80 -0.21
N GLN A 28 -2.39 5.96 0.24
CA GLN A 28 -1.17 6.35 0.92
C GLN A 28 0.02 6.02 0.04
N THR A 29 1.14 6.67 0.29
CA THR A 29 2.37 6.41 -0.43
C THR A 29 3.48 6.00 0.52
N MET A 30 4.43 5.23 -0.01
CA MET A 30 5.61 4.79 0.71
C MET A 30 6.77 4.69 -0.27
N VAL A 31 7.94 5.11 0.15
CA VAL A 31 9.18 5.03 -0.63
C VAL A 31 10.09 3.99 -0.01
N GLY A 32 10.73 3.19 -0.84
CA GLY A 32 11.68 2.20 -0.38
C GLY A 32 12.40 1.49 -1.51
N TYR A 33 13.18 0.48 -1.14
CA TYR A 33 13.94 -0.34 -2.09
C TYR A 33 13.34 -1.73 -2.22
N VAL A 34 13.26 -2.24 -3.44
CA VAL A 34 12.83 -3.60 -3.71
C VAL A 34 14.02 -4.53 -3.45
N ILE A 35 13.91 -5.38 -2.45
CA ILE A 35 14.99 -6.31 -2.09
C ILE A 35 14.74 -7.74 -2.57
N LEU A 36 13.50 -8.01 -3.00
CA LEU A 36 13.15 -9.28 -3.62
C LEU A 36 11.94 -9.07 -4.52
N LYS A 37 11.90 -9.78 -5.65
CA LYS A 37 10.79 -9.73 -6.62
C LYS A 37 10.42 -11.13 -7.06
N ARG A 38 9.13 -11.45 -6.96
CA ARG A 38 8.52 -12.65 -7.53
C ARG A 38 7.43 -12.24 -8.51
N GLU A 39 6.75 -13.20 -9.12
CA GLU A 39 5.73 -12.91 -10.13
C GLU A 39 4.60 -12.00 -9.60
N ASN A 40 4.03 -12.33 -8.45
CA ASN A 40 2.90 -11.61 -7.86
C ASN A 40 3.20 -10.97 -6.52
N GLN A 41 4.47 -10.92 -6.14
CA GLN A 41 4.87 -10.45 -4.82
C GLN A 41 6.26 -9.83 -4.87
N ALA A 42 6.45 -8.80 -4.06
CA ALA A 42 7.76 -8.17 -3.88
C ALA A 42 7.95 -7.86 -2.40
N ILE A 43 9.20 -7.70 -2.00
CA ILE A 43 9.55 -7.25 -0.66
C ILE A 43 10.20 -5.89 -0.77
N LEU A 44 9.66 -4.92 -0.02
CA LEU A 44 10.15 -3.56 0.05
C LEU A 44 10.74 -3.28 1.42
N ILE A 45 11.91 -2.64 1.45
CA ILE A 45 12.43 -2.06 2.69
C ILE A 45 12.16 -0.56 2.65
N PRO A 46 11.24 -0.05 3.51
CA PRO A 46 10.86 1.37 3.46
C PRO A 46 11.98 2.28 3.92
N ASN A 47 12.16 3.38 3.18
CA ASN A 47 13.04 4.49 3.55
C ASN A 47 14.52 4.17 3.78
N GLU A 48 14.92 2.92 3.74
CA GLU A 48 16.29 2.50 3.98
C GLU A 48 16.84 1.78 2.77
N LYS A 49 18.12 1.94 2.55
CA LYS A 49 18.85 1.22 1.54
C LYS A 49 19.28 -0.13 2.09
N ALA A 50 18.79 -1.20 1.50
CA ALA A 50 19.26 -2.53 1.84
C ALA A 50 20.71 -2.72 1.41
N ASP A 51 21.45 -3.52 2.17
CA ASP A 51 22.80 -3.92 1.77
C ASP A 51 22.69 -4.75 0.49
N VAL A 52 23.48 -4.38 -0.51
CA VAL A 52 23.51 -5.07 -1.80
C VAL A 52 23.80 -6.56 -1.65
N LYS A 53 24.60 -6.94 -0.68
CA LYS A 53 24.89 -8.33 -0.38
C LYS A 53 23.63 -9.13 -0.03
N ASP A 54 22.72 -8.50 0.69
CA ASP A 54 21.54 -9.18 1.18
C ASP A 54 20.58 -9.57 0.07
N TYR A 55 20.24 -8.64 -0.81
CA TYR A 55 19.31 -8.99 -1.87
C TYR A 55 19.95 -9.76 -3.03
N LYS A 56 21.25 -9.90 -3.06
CA LYS A 56 21.94 -10.78 -4.03
C LYS A 56 22.13 -12.20 -3.54
N ASN A 57 22.42 -12.37 -2.27
CA ASN A 57 22.89 -13.63 -1.72
C ASN A 57 21.93 -14.32 -0.77
N LEU A 58 20.97 -13.59 -0.18
CA LEU A 58 20.04 -14.17 0.76
C LEU A 58 18.80 -14.72 0.07
N SER A 59 18.28 -15.82 0.57
CA SER A 59 16.98 -16.33 0.18
C SER A 59 15.85 -15.45 0.75
N GLU A 60 14.63 -15.64 0.24
CA GLU A 60 13.46 -14.94 0.78
C GLU A 60 13.33 -15.14 2.29
N LYS A 61 13.47 -16.38 2.74
CA LYS A 61 13.38 -16.70 4.16
C LYS A 61 14.42 -15.97 4.99
N GLU A 62 15.64 -15.91 4.52
CA GLU A 62 16.73 -15.22 5.19
C GLU A 62 16.51 -13.71 5.23
N ILE A 63 15.99 -13.12 4.16
CA ILE A 63 15.62 -11.71 4.09
C ILE A 63 14.53 -11.40 5.11
N ILE A 64 13.48 -12.21 5.17
CA ILE A 64 12.39 -12.02 6.12
C ILE A 64 12.89 -12.13 7.56
N GLU A 65 13.76 -13.08 7.85
CA GLU A 65 14.33 -13.24 9.19
C GLU A 65 15.21 -12.05 9.60
N LYS A 66 16.01 -11.54 8.66
CA LYS A 66 16.93 -10.44 8.93
C LYS A 66 16.21 -9.10 9.11
N TYR A 67 15.24 -8.81 8.26
CA TYR A 67 14.60 -7.49 8.21
C TYR A 67 13.22 -7.44 8.83
N ARG A 68 12.62 -8.54 9.10
CA ARG A 68 11.30 -8.80 9.71
C ARG A 68 10.36 -7.58 9.83
N SER A 69 10.54 -6.73 10.86
CA SER A 69 9.68 -5.58 11.11
C SER A 69 9.99 -4.38 10.22
N ASP A 70 11.11 -4.41 9.53
CA ASP A 70 11.58 -3.31 8.69
C ASP A 70 11.18 -3.47 7.22
N ILE A 71 10.49 -4.53 6.87
CA ILE A 71 10.06 -4.79 5.50
C ILE A 71 8.56 -4.78 5.35
N VAL A 72 8.11 -4.58 4.11
CA VAL A 72 6.69 -4.71 3.74
C VAL A 72 6.60 -5.67 2.55
N ILE A 73 5.68 -6.62 2.64
CA ILE A 73 5.40 -7.52 1.54
C ILE A 73 4.35 -6.88 0.65
N LEU A 74 4.68 -6.72 -0.62
CA LEU A 74 3.81 -6.08 -1.62
C LEU A 74 3.10 -7.13 -2.46
N GLY A 75 1.78 -7.08 -2.51
CA GLY A 75 1.01 -7.85 -3.48
C GLY A 75 0.95 -7.08 -4.79
N LEU A 76 1.25 -7.75 -5.91
CA LEU A 76 1.39 -7.13 -7.23
C LEU A 76 0.25 -7.47 -8.18
N SER A 77 -0.73 -8.23 -7.75
CA SER A 77 -1.80 -8.73 -8.63
C SER A 77 -2.67 -7.64 -9.26
N GLN A 78 -2.71 -6.45 -8.66
CA GLN A 78 -3.46 -5.32 -9.18
C GLN A 78 -2.67 -4.44 -10.15
N LEU A 79 -1.39 -4.71 -10.32
CA LEU A 79 -0.53 -3.95 -11.21
C LEU A 79 -0.62 -4.47 -12.64
N ASN A 80 -0.70 -3.54 -13.60
CA ASN A 80 -0.59 -3.86 -15.02
C ASN A 80 0.86 -3.99 -15.49
N ASN A 81 1.77 -3.32 -14.78
CA ASN A 81 3.18 -3.23 -15.16
C ASN A 81 4.10 -3.87 -14.11
N LYS A 82 3.65 -4.95 -13.48
CA LYS A 82 4.46 -5.62 -12.45
C LYS A 82 5.81 -6.11 -12.95
N ASP A 83 5.93 -6.38 -14.24
CA ASP A 83 7.17 -6.85 -14.85
C ASP A 83 8.24 -5.74 -14.96
N ASP A 84 7.82 -4.48 -14.84
CA ASP A 84 8.74 -3.34 -14.81
C ASP A 84 9.39 -3.14 -13.44
N LEU A 85 8.88 -3.83 -12.44
CA LEU A 85 9.41 -3.79 -11.09
C LEU A 85 10.59 -4.75 -10.98
N SER A 86 11.70 -4.27 -10.49
CA SER A 86 12.91 -5.10 -10.37
C SER A 86 13.60 -4.94 -9.04
N LYS A 87 14.29 -5.98 -8.66
CA LYS A 87 15.12 -6.05 -7.46
C LYS A 87 16.22 -4.99 -7.49
N GLY A 88 16.42 -4.31 -6.37
CA GLY A 88 17.40 -3.23 -6.24
C GLY A 88 16.88 -1.84 -6.60
N GLN A 89 15.67 -1.75 -7.09
CA GLN A 89 15.07 -0.50 -7.54
C GLN A 89 14.52 0.29 -6.37
N LYS A 90 14.74 1.61 -6.39
CA LYS A 90 14.08 2.52 -5.47
C LYS A 90 12.78 2.97 -6.07
N ILE A 91 11.70 2.81 -5.34
CA ILE A 91 10.35 3.09 -5.84
C ILE A 91 9.50 3.82 -4.82
N ARG A 92 8.48 4.49 -5.34
CA ARG A 92 7.32 4.94 -4.56
C ARG A 92 6.15 4.05 -4.90
N ILE A 93 5.44 3.60 -3.90
CA ILE A 93 4.24 2.77 -4.07
C ILE A 93 3.00 3.50 -3.58
N TRP A 94 1.85 3.15 -4.15
CA TRP A 94 0.53 3.61 -3.70
C TRP A 94 -0.26 2.42 -3.19
N TYR A 95 -0.82 2.55 -2.00
CA TYR A 95 -1.60 1.51 -1.35
C TYR A 95 -2.72 2.12 -0.51
N LYS A 96 -3.76 1.37 -0.23
CA LYS A 96 -4.89 1.84 0.57
C LYS A 96 -4.85 1.34 2.00
N LYS A 97 -4.50 0.09 2.20
CA LYS A 97 -4.55 -0.54 3.51
C LYS A 97 -3.32 -1.40 3.74
N LEU A 98 -2.73 -1.23 4.90
CA LEU A 98 -1.61 -2.05 5.34
C LEU A 98 -2.12 -3.07 6.37
N ASN A 99 -1.96 -4.35 6.08
CA ASN A 99 -2.23 -5.40 7.04
C ASN A 99 -1.07 -5.49 8.02
N GLU A 100 -1.38 -5.29 9.29
CA GLU A 100 -0.38 -5.30 10.36
C GLU A 100 -0.03 -6.73 10.78
N SER A 101 0.39 -7.53 9.86
CA SER A 101 0.97 -8.84 10.11
C SER A 101 2.48 -8.69 10.37
N SER A 102 3.16 -9.78 10.65
CA SER A 102 4.62 -9.76 10.86
C SER A 102 5.29 -10.72 9.86
N PRO A 103 5.87 -10.19 8.78
CA PRO A 103 5.94 -8.78 8.37
C PRO A 103 4.62 -8.23 7.83
N PRO A 104 4.45 -6.91 7.81
CA PRO A 104 3.22 -6.30 7.27
C PRO A 104 3.10 -6.51 5.77
N LYS A 105 1.86 -6.52 5.28
CA LYS A 105 1.53 -6.77 3.87
C LYS A 105 0.55 -5.74 3.34
N THR A 106 0.70 -5.41 2.06
CA THR A 106 -0.29 -4.58 1.36
C THR A 106 -0.33 -4.93 -0.12
N ASN A 107 -1.47 -4.68 -0.74
CA ASN A 107 -1.58 -4.73 -2.20
C ASN A 107 -1.36 -3.33 -2.74
N ILE A 108 -0.50 -3.19 -3.72
CA ILE A 108 -0.22 -1.89 -4.33
C ILE A 108 -1.00 -1.71 -5.63
N SER A 109 -1.48 -0.50 -5.87
CA SER A 109 -2.23 -0.14 -7.07
C SER A 109 -1.35 0.48 -8.14
N LYS A 110 -0.22 1.05 -7.74
CA LYS A 110 0.69 1.78 -8.62
C LYS A 110 2.07 1.84 -7.99
N PHE A 111 3.09 1.92 -8.83
CA PHE A 111 4.43 2.28 -8.39
C PHE A 111 5.10 3.17 -9.44
N GLU A 112 6.12 3.88 -9.02
CA GLU A 112 7.01 4.62 -9.92
C GLU A 112 8.45 4.52 -9.43
N SER A 113 9.39 4.46 -10.36
CA SER A 113 10.83 4.55 -10.05
C SER A 113 11.21 5.96 -9.62
N ILE A 114 12.09 6.03 -8.66
CA ILE A 114 12.58 7.32 -8.18
C ILE A 114 14.04 7.49 -8.55
#